data_5689eaed2389cd33bcd7a05f4551797e
#
_entry.id   5689eaed2389cd33bcd7a05f4551797e
#
_cell.length_a   1.000
_cell.length_b   1.000
_cell.length_c   1.000
_cell.angle_alpha   90.00
_cell.angle_beta   90.00
_cell.angle_gamma   90.00
#
_symmetry.space_group_name_H-M   'P 1'
#
loop_
_entity.id
_entity.type
_entity.pdbx_description
1 polymer ?
#
loop_
_entity_poly.entity_id
_entity_poly.type
_entity_poly.pdbx_seq_one_letter_code
_entity_poly.pdbx_strand_id
1 'polypeptide(L)'
;MEYKLLYDTPAKSFSEALPIGNGKMGAMAYGEPLKLHFSLNADTLWSGKACAQDHVIVPEKYREEVRKLLKNGKYWEAQNLVQNKMLSEKYNESYISAGFLDCFLKNTEETKSYTRELNMNTACVSTNAVSNSDNIQTESFISCSENVLVIRISSKKKQDLNICLNSLLNYSINCDGRTVLL
;
A
#
# COMPACT_ATOMS: atom_id res chain seq x y z
N MET A 1 16.60 21.47 -5.73
CA MET A 1 17.11 20.10 -5.98
C MET A 1 15.90 19.21 -6.22
N GLU A 2 15.90 18.46 -7.29
CA GLU A 2 14.77 17.58 -7.64
C GLU A 2 15.10 16.16 -7.19
N TYR A 3 14.26 15.59 -6.33
CA TYR A 3 14.47 14.24 -5.82
C TYR A 3 13.57 13.27 -6.58
N LYS A 4 14.18 12.32 -7.30
CA LYS A 4 13.48 11.35 -8.16
C LYS A 4 14.08 9.96 -8.01
N LEU A 5 13.19 8.94 -8.07
CA LEU A 5 13.57 7.56 -8.28
C LEU A 5 13.22 7.19 -9.72
N LEU A 6 14.18 6.66 -10.47
CA LEU A 6 14.03 6.32 -11.89
C LEU A 6 14.32 4.84 -12.12
N TYR A 7 13.48 4.20 -12.92
CA TYR A 7 13.60 2.80 -13.30
C TYR A 7 13.26 2.63 -14.78
N ASP A 8 13.88 1.66 -15.42
CA ASP A 8 13.68 1.29 -16.82
C ASP A 8 12.84 0.02 -17.02
N THR A 9 12.35 -0.54 -15.91
CA THR A 9 11.53 -1.75 -15.89
C THR A 9 10.34 -1.61 -14.93
N PRO A 10 9.19 -2.25 -15.23
CA PRO A 10 8.09 -2.37 -14.28
C PRO A 10 8.48 -3.14 -13.02
N ALA A 11 7.79 -2.90 -11.91
CA ALA A 11 7.96 -3.66 -10.68
C ALA A 11 7.37 -5.07 -10.82
N LYS A 12 8.13 -6.08 -10.36
CA LYS A 12 7.68 -7.48 -10.31
C LYS A 12 7.18 -7.90 -8.93
N SER A 13 7.50 -7.12 -7.91
CA SER A 13 7.15 -7.40 -6.52
C SER A 13 6.75 -6.13 -5.78
N PHE A 14 6.10 -6.30 -4.62
CA PHE A 14 5.70 -5.19 -3.74
C PHE A 14 6.90 -4.30 -3.35
N SER A 15 8.05 -4.90 -3.07
CA SER A 15 9.27 -4.18 -2.66
C SER A 15 9.90 -3.33 -3.77
N GLU A 16 9.57 -3.59 -5.02
CA GLU A 16 10.03 -2.82 -6.19
C GLU A 16 9.02 -1.74 -6.60
N ALA A 17 7.78 -1.82 -6.12
CA ALA A 17 6.73 -0.87 -6.45
C ALA A 17 6.99 0.50 -5.82
N LEU A 18 6.48 1.56 -6.45
CA LEU A 18 6.68 2.94 -6.00
C LEU A 18 5.54 3.40 -5.09
N PRO A 19 5.86 3.90 -3.87
CA PRO A 19 4.85 4.32 -2.92
C PRO A 19 4.30 5.70 -3.23
N ILE A 20 2.98 5.86 -3.11
CA ILE A 20 2.28 7.13 -3.07
C ILE A 20 1.30 7.15 -1.90
N GLY A 21 1.06 8.31 -1.30
CA GLY A 21 0.16 8.38 -0.14
C GLY A 21 0.00 9.79 0.41
N ASN A 22 -0.99 9.95 1.28
CA ASN A 22 -1.31 11.22 1.96
C ASN A 22 -1.37 11.09 3.50
N GLY A 23 -0.91 9.95 4.04
CA GLY A 23 -0.94 9.65 5.47
C GLY A 23 -2.22 8.95 5.95
N LYS A 24 -3.30 8.92 5.16
CA LYS A 24 -4.54 8.18 5.43
C LYS A 24 -4.72 7.03 4.44
N MET A 25 -4.47 7.32 3.19
CA MET A 25 -4.52 6.39 2.07
C MET A 25 -3.13 6.20 1.50
N GLY A 26 -2.82 4.99 1.08
CA GLY A 26 -1.58 4.63 0.43
C GLY A 26 -1.79 3.70 -0.75
N ALA A 27 -0.91 3.76 -1.73
CA ALA A 27 -0.87 2.81 -2.82
C ALA A 27 0.58 2.51 -3.23
N MET A 28 0.83 1.26 -3.61
CA MET A 28 2.06 0.84 -4.25
C MET A 28 1.80 0.71 -5.74
N ALA A 29 2.43 1.54 -6.57
CA ALA A 29 2.28 1.56 -8.02
C ALA A 29 3.37 0.69 -8.68
N TYR A 30 2.97 -0.37 -9.40
CA TYR A 30 3.89 -1.30 -10.05
C TYR A 30 4.38 -0.78 -11.40
N GLY A 31 3.56 -0.02 -12.08
CA GLY A 31 3.93 0.68 -13.31
C GLY A 31 3.96 -0.19 -14.57
N GLU A 32 3.33 -1.35 -14.60
CA GLU A 32 3.22 -2.15 -15.82
C GLU A 32 2.37 -1.41 -16.87
N PRO A 33 2.85 -1.22 -18.12
CA PRO A 33 2.23 -0.28 -19.06
C PRO A 33 0.80 -0.64 -19.49
N LEU A 34 0.53 -1.95 -19.63
CA LEU A 34 -0.76 -2.45 -20.13
C LEU A 34 -1.66 -2.98 -19.03
N LYS A 35 -1.09 -3.16 -17.85
CA LYS A 35 -1.77 -3.61 -16.66
C LYS A 35 -1.34 -2.77 -15.47
N LEU A 36 -1.95 -1.62 -15.28
CA LEU A 36 -1.67 -0.82 -14.09
C LEU A 36 -2.16 -1.56 -12.86
N HIS A 37 -1.25 -1.95 -12.01
CA HIS A 37 -1.53 -2.63 -10.74
C HIS A 37 -1.18 -1.73 -9.57
N PHE A 38 -2.10 -1.63 -8.61
CA PHE A 38 -1.92 -0.90 -7.37
C PHE A 38 -2.32 -1.77 -6.19
N SER A 39 -1.41 -1.96 -5.23
CA SER A 39 -1.76 -2.48 -3.91
C SER A 39 -2.22 -1.32 -3.04
N LEU A 40 -3.44 -1.40 -2.53
CA LEU A 40 -4.10 -0.30 -1.81
C LEU A 40 -4.03 -0.50 -0.30
N ASN A 41 -4.00 0.63 0.40
CA ASN A 41 -3.97 0.67 1.85
C ASN A 41 -4.78 1.85 2.40
N ALA A 42 -5.39 1.66 3.57
CA ALA A 42 -6.04 2.73 4.32
C ALA A 42 -5.75 2.54 5.82
N ASP A 43 -5.39 3.62 6.51
CA ASP A 43 -4.94 3.61 7.91
C ASP A 43 -6.01 3.12 8.90
N THR A 44 -7.28 3.19 8.51
CA THR A 44 -8.44 2.78 9.33
C THR A 44 -8.86 1.33 9.17
N LEU A 45 -8.21 0.56 8.27
CA LEU A 45 -8.59 -0.84 8.02
C LEU A 45 -7.92 -1.79 9.01
N TRP A 46 -8.72 -2.23 9.98
CA TRP A 46 -8.33 -3.19 11.00
C TRP A 46 -9.38 -4.31 11.10
N SER A 47 -8.98 -5.50 11.57
CA SER A 47 -9.85 -6.68 11.69
C SER A 47 -10.95 -6.55 12.75
N GLY A 48 -10.88 -5.55 13.60
CA GLY A 48 -11.84 -5.32 14.67
C GLY A 48 -11.88 -3.88 15.15
N LYS A 49 -12.47 -3.68 16.31
CA LYS A 49 -12.67 -2.37 16.93
C LYS A 49 -11.65 -2.13 18.03
N ALA A 50 -11.29 -0.86 18.27
CA ALA A 50 -10.53 -0.48 19.45
C ALA A 50 -11.25 -0.98 20.72
N CYS A 51 -10.53 -1.71 21.57
CA CYS A 51 -11.07 -2.25 22.81
C CYS A 51 -10.62 -1.37 23.98
N ALA A 52 -11.58 -0.76 24.67
CA ALA A 52 -11.30 0.09 25.83
C ALA A 52 -10.76 -0.69 27.05
N GLN A 53 -10.85 -2.02 27.03
CA GLN A 53 -10.39 -2.92 28.11
C GLN A 53 -8.94 -3.39 27.96
N ASP A 54 -8.24 -2.97 26.91
CA ASP A 54 -6.85 -3.39 26.64
C ASP A 54 -5.81 -2.62 27.49
N HIS A 55 -6.24 -1.78 28.41
CA HIS A 55 -5.33 -1.11 29.34
C HIS A 55 -4.91 -2.06 30.46
N VAL A 56 -3.82 -2.80 30.26
CA VAL A 56 -3.18 -3.55 31.30
C VAL A 56 -2.49 -2.58 32.26
N ILE A 57 -3.05 -2.44 33.48
CA ILE A 57 -2.34 -1.72 34.55
C ILE A 57 -1.23 -2.62 35.07
N VAL A 58 -0.01 -2.35 34.63
CA VAL A 58 1.16 -3.11 35.07
C VAL A 58 1.61 -2.64 36.46
N PRO A 59 1.54 -3.50 37.50
CA PRO A 59 2.06 -3.14 38.83
C PRO A 59 3.56 -2.80 38.77
N GLU A 60 3.98 -1.77 39.52
CA GLU A 60 5.37 -1.26 39.52
C GLU A 60 6.39 -2.38 39.85
N LYS A 61 6.02 -3.29 40.74
CA LYS A 61 6.87 -4.43 41.12
C LYS A 61 7.38 -5.24 39.92
N TYR A 62 6.55 -5.46 38.89
CA TYR A 62 6.97 -6.22 37.70
C TYR A 62 7.93 -5.42 36.85
N ARG A 63 7.75 -4.10 36.72
CA ARG A 63 8.68 -3.24 36.01
C ARG A 63 10.06 -3.22 36.66
N GLU A 64 10.09 -3.16 37.98
CA GLU A 64 11.37 -3.24 38.75
C GLU A 64 12.04 -4.61 38.60
N GLU A 65 11.27 -5.68 38.67
CA GLU A 65 11.78 -7.04 38.53
C GLU A 65 12.37 -7.27 37.13
N VAL A 66 11.68 -6.86 36.06
CA VAL A 66 12.19 -6.88 34.68
C VAL A 66 13.51 -6.12 34.58
N ARG A 67 13.61 -4.92 35.15
CA ARG A 67 14.85 -4.12 35.13
C ARG A 67 16.00 -4.84 35.84
N LYS A 68 15.72 -5.52 36.96
CA LYS A 68 16.74 -6.35 37.70
C LYS A 68 17.21 -7.53 36.86
N LEU A 69 16.28 -8.26 36.23
CA LEU A 69 16.59 -9.38 35.36
C LEU A 69 17.47 -8.94 34.17
N LEU A 70 17.12 -7.84 33.51
CA LEU A 70 17.90 -7.29 32.39
C LEU A 70 19.31 -6.85 32.81
N LYS A 71 19.46 -6.20 33.99
CA LYS A 71 20.78 -5.83 34.54
C LYS A 71 21.66 -7.05 34.84
N ASN A 72 21.07 -8.18 35.19
CA ASN A 72 21.75 -9.43 35.49
C ASN A 72 21.95 -10.32 34.24
N GLY A 73 21.65 -9.85 33.03
CA GLY A 73 21.77 -10.60 31.78
C GLY A 73 20.74 -11.73 31.61
N LYS A 74 19.69 -11.75 32.44
CA LYS A 74 18.64 -12.78 32.43
C LYS A 74 17.51 -12.40 31.45
N TYR A 75 17.84 -12.31 30.16
CA TYR A 75 16.95 -11.81 29.15
C TYR A 75 15.71 -12.70 28.93
N TRP A 76 15.89 -14.02 28.99
CA TRP A 76 14.79 -14.96 28.80
C TRP A 76 13.75 -14.87 29.91
N GLU A 77 14.22 -14.82 31.19
CA GLU A 77 13.35 -14.67 32.35
C GLU A 77 12.61 -13.32 32.33
N ALA A 78 13.32 -12.26 31.88
CA ALA A 78 12.68 -10.93 31.70
C ALA A 78 11.58 -10.97 30.63
N GLN A 79 11.83 -11.61 29.50
CA GLN A 79 10.83 -11.76 28.42
C GLN A 79 9.61 -12.53 28.90
N ASN A 80 9.81 -13.66 29.58
CA ASN A 80 8.71 -14.45 30.11
C ASN A 80 7.88 -13.70 31.15
N LEU A 81 8.53 -12.91 32.00
CA LEU A 81 7.82 -12.07 32.97
C LEU A 81 6.95 -11.01 32.27
N VAL A 82 7.49 -10.35 31.24
CA VAL A 82 6.73 -9.38 30.43
C VAL A 82 5.53 -10.06 29.77
N GLN A 83 5.75 -11.17 29.08
CA GLN A 83 4.67 -11.87 28.37
C GLN A 83 3.53 -12.34 29.30
N ASN A 84 3.87 -12.85 30.47
CA ASN A 84 2.89 -13.45 31.37
C ASN A 84 2.22 -12.46 32.33
N LYS A 85 2.83 -11.28 32.57
CA LYS A 85 2.37 -10.35 33.64
C LYS A 85 2.19 -8.91 33.19
N MET A 86 2.64 -8.54 32.00
CA MET A 86 2.67 -7.16 31.56
C MET A 86 1.98 -6.93 30.19
N LEU A 87 1.66 -7.98 29.45
CA LEU A 87 0.91 -7.90 28.21
C LEU A 87 -0.57 -8.19 28.44
N SER A 88 -1.41 -7.70 27.54
CA SER A 88 -2.82 -8.06 27.48
C SER A 88 -2.98 -9.55 27.15
N GLU A 89 -4.03 -10.18 27.66
CA GLU A 89 -4.43 -11.54 27.29
C GLU A 89 -5.00 -11.60 25.88
N LYS A 90 -5.44 -10.48 25.34
CA LYS A 90 -5.94 -10.35 23.98
C LYS A 90 -4.84 -9.90 23.04
N TYR A 91 -4.79 -10.52 21.87
CA TYR A 91 -3.98 -10.03 20.76
C TYR A 91 -4.59 -8.74 20.19
N ASN A 92 -3.73 -7.84 19.73
CA ASN A 92 -4.18 -6.67 19.00
C ASN A 92 -4.87 -7.12 17.70
N GLU A 93 -5.84 -6.33 17.25
CA GLU A 93 -6.45 -6.49 15.95
C GLU A 93 -5.38 -6.38 14.85
N SER A 94 -5.61 -7.07 13.75
CA SER A 94 -4.68 -7.09 12.63
C SER A 94 -4.97 -5.93 11.67
N TYR A 95 -3.90 -5.30 11.21
CA TYR A 95 -3.96 -4.35 10.10
C TYR A 95 -4.18 -5.12 8.80
N ILE A 96 -5.13 -4.70 7.99
CA ILE A 96 -5.55 -5.42 6.78
C ILE A 96 -5.38 -4.56 5.52
N SER A 97 -5.11 -5.21 4.39
CA SER A 97 -5.01 -4.55 3.08
C SER A 97 -6.37 -4.05 2.61
N ALA A 98 -6.41 -2.87 1.99
CA ALA A 98 -7.62 -2.36 1.33
C ALA A 98 -7.95 -3.12 0.04
N GLY A 99 -7.02 -3.90 -0.49
CA GLY A 99 -7.19 -4.67 -1.72
C GLY A 99 -6.29 -4.19 -2.84
N PHE A 100 -6.69 -4.51 -4.07
CA PHE A 100 -5.93 -4.22 -5.28
C PHE A 100 -6.82 -3.56 -6.32
N LEU A 101 -6.24 -2.62 -7.05
CA LEU A 101 -6.83 -2.01 -8.24
C LEU A 101 -6.00 -2.43 -9.45
N ASP A 102 -6.65 -3.06 -10.41
CA ASP A 102 -6.09 -3.41 -11.71
C ASP A 102 -6.79 -2.62 -12.82
N CYS A 103 -6.01 -1.95 -13.68
CA CYS A 103 -6.51 -1.29 -14.87
C CYS A 103 -5.84 -1.89 -16.10
N PHE A 104 -6.61 -2.60 -16.93
CA PHE A 104 -6.12 -3.25 -18.14
C PHE A 104 -6.40 -2.38 -19.35
N LEU A 105 -5.35 -2.07 -20.12
CA LEU A 105 -5.44 -1.41 -21.40
C LEU A 105 -5.38 -2.45 -22.51
N LYS A 106 -6.27 -2.35 -23.46
CA LYS A 106 -6.33 -3.27 -24.62
C LYS A 106 -5.37 -2.80 -25.72
N ASN A 107 -4.08 -3.01 -25.50
CA ASN A 107 -3.04 -2.81 -26.52
C ASN A 107 -2.20 -4.09 -26.61
N THR A 108 -1.84 -4.48 -27.82
CA THR A 108 -1.06 -5.69 -28.10
C THR A 108 0.33 -5.38 -28.64
N GLU A 109 0.70 -4.11 -28.75
CA GLU A 109 2.00 -3.72 -29.30
C GLU A 109 3.12 -3.88 -28.27
N GLU A 110 4.25 -4.40 -28.77
CA GLU A 110 5.46 -4.54 -27.97
C GLU A 110 6.02 -3.17 -27.56
N THR A 111 6.36 -3.01 -26.29
CA THR A 111 6.98 -1.81 -25.75
C THR A 111 8.47 -1.76 -26.15
N LYS A 112 8.89 -0.72 -26.85
CA LYS A 112 10.29 -0.49 -27.28
C LYS A 112 11.13 0.22 -26.24
N SER A 113 10.52 1.16 -25.53
CA SER A 113 11.19 1.85 -24.43
C SER A 113 10.21 2.09 -23.29
N TYR A 114 10.72 2.04 -22.08
CA TYR A 114 9.94 2.17 -20.86
C TYR A 114 10.71 2.99 -19.82
N THR A 115 10.00 3.85 -19.12
CA THR A 115 10.52 4.53 -17.92
C THR A 115 9.45 4.62 -16.86
N ARG A 116 9.87 4.53 -15.61
CA ARG A 116 9.03 4.69 -14.41
C ARG A 116 9.75 5.62 -13.44
N GLU A 117 9.04 6.64 -12.98
CA GLU A 117 9.58 7.68 -12.10
C GLU A 117 8.67 7.88 -10.89
N LEU A 118 9.27 8.04 -9.72
CA LEU A 118 8.63 8.70 -8.57
C LEU A 118 9.29 10.06 -8.38
N ASN A 119 8.52 11.11 -8.53
CA ASN A 119 8.92 12.46 -8.15
C ASN A 119 8.54 12.71 -6.68
N MET A 120 9.54 12.74 -5.80
CA MET A 120 9.30 12.90 -4.35
C MET A 120 8.88 14.32 -3.96
N ASN A 121 9.12 15.32 -4.81
CA ASN A 121 8.70 16.69 -4.53
C ASN A 121 7.19 16.87 -4.74
N THR A 122 6.61 16.14 -5.69
CA THR A 122 5.18 16.18 -6.04
C THR A 122 4.40 14.98 -5.53
N ALA A 123 5.10 13.95 -4.99
CA ALA A 123 4.52 12.67 -4.60
C ALA A 123 3.73 11.98 -5.73
N CYS A 124 4.22 12.11 -6.97
CA CYS A 124 3.58 11.58 -8.16
C CYS A 124 4.43 10.48 -8.78
N VAL A 125 3.81 9.34 -9.11
CA VAL A 125 4.41 8.28 -9.91
C VAL A 125 3.96 8.47 -11.36
N SER A 126 4.93 8.47 -12.27
CA SER A 126 4.68 8.50 -13.71
C SER A 126 5.32 7.30 -14.41
N THR A 127 4.70 6.83 -15.49
CA THR A 127 5.27 5.86 -16.42
C THR A 127 5.17 6.36 -17.83
N ASN A 128 6.12 5.98 -18.67
CA ASN A 128 6.12 6.26 -20.08
C ASN A 128 6.52 5.01 -20.85
N ALA A 129 5.61 4.47 -21.65
CA ALA A 129 5.82 3.27 -22.46
C ALA A 129 5.59 3.60 -23.94
N VAL A 130 6.65 3.50 -24.72
CA VAL A 130 6.62 3.81 -26.15
C VAL A 130 6.63 2.51 -26.97
N SER A 131 5.68 2.38 -27.86
CA SER A 131 5.61 1.33 -28.90
C SER A 131 5.84 1.94 -30.31
N ASN A 132 5.63 1.14 -31.36
CA ASN A 132 5.78 1.62 -32.73
C ASN A 132 4.77 2.73 -33.08
N SER A 133 3.54 2.62 -32.59
CA SER A 133 2.44 3.44 -33.03
C SER A 133 1.74 4.20 -31.90
N ASP A 134 2.13 3.96 -30.65
CA ASP A 134 1.51 4.58 -29.49
C ASP A 134 2.56 4.95 -28.43
N ASN A 135 2.17 5.90 -27.58
CA ASN A 135 2.92 6.29 -26.39
C ASN A 135 1.92 6.39 -25.24
N ILE A 136 1.99 5.41 -24.34
CA ILE A 136 1.13 5.35 -23.16
C ILE A 136 1.89 5.99 -21.99
N GLN A 137 1.31 7.06 -21.48
CA GLN A 137 1.80 7.76 -20.31
C GLN A 137 0.79 7.65 -19.19
N THR A 138 1.26 7.33 -17.99
CA THR A 138 0.42 7.33 -16.81
C THR A 138 0.99 8.25 -15.76
N GLU A 139 0.10 8.89 -15.00
CA GLU A 139 0.43 9.63 -13.80
C GLU A 139 -0.51 9.18 -12.68
N SER A 140 0.03 8.93 -11.50
CA SER A 140 -0.77 8.55 -10.34
C SER A 140 -0.29 9.25 -9.09
N PHE A 141 -1.24 9.71 -8.28
CA PHE A 141 -0.99 10.34 -6.98
C PHE A 141 -2.21 10.18 -6.08
N ILE A 142 -2.01 10.39 -4.78
CA ILE A 142 -3.11 10.46 -3.81
C ILE A 142 -3.29 11.91 -3.36
N SER A 143 -4.52 12.43 -3.57
CA SER A 143 -4.86 13.80 -3.15
C SER A 143 -4.88 13.92 -1.64
N CYS A 144 -4.22 14.96 -1.11
CA CYS A 144 -4.22 15.25 0.32
C CYS A 144 -5.57 15.80 0.81
N SER A 145 -6.26 16.62 -0.02
CA SER A 145 -7.51 17.26 0.36
C SER A 145 -8.71 16.33 0.22
N GLU A 146 -8.76 15.56 -0.87
CA GLU A 146 -9.94 14.77 -1.23
C GLU A 146 -9.86 13.31 -0.80
N ASN A 147 -8.68 12.86 -0.36
CA ASN A 147 -8.44 11.47 0.03
C ASN A 147 -8.83 10.45 -1.06
N VAL A 148 -8.42 10.71 -2.29
CA VAL A 148 -8.68 9.87 -3.47
C VAL A 148 -7.38 9.54 -4.20
N LEU A 149 -7.29 8.33 -4.74
CA LEU A 149 -6.27 7.95 -5.70
C LEU A 149 -6.69 8.46 -7.09
N VAL A 150 -5.85 9.26 -7.70
CA VAL A 150 -6.05 9.77 -9.07
C VAL A 150 -5.09 9.03 -10.00
N ILE A 151 -5.62 8.50 -11.09
CA ILE A 151 -4.84 7.86 -12.15
C ILE A 151 -5.22 8.51 -13.47
N ARG A 152 -4.25 9.15 -14.10
CA ARG A 152 -4.39 9.73 -15.45
C ARG A 152 -3.65 8.86 -16.44
N ILE A 153 -4.34 8.48 -17.51
CA ILE A 153 -3.80 7.70 -18.61
C ILE A 153 -3.90 8.53 -19.88
N SER A 154 -2.79 8.70 -20.57
CA SER A 154 -2.71 9.44 -21.85
C SER A 154 -2.15 8.51 -22.91
N SER A 155 -2.75 8.49 -24.09
CA SER A 155 -2.38 7.68 -25.24
C SER A 155 -2.69 8.43 -26.52
N LYS A 156 -1.94 8.18 -27.60
CA LYS A 156 -2.25 8.72 -28.94
C LYS A 156 -3.45 8.03 -29.55
N LYS A 157 -3.70 6.78 -29.20
CA LYS A 157 -4.83 5.99 -29.68
C LYS A 157 -5.92 5.91 -28.63
N LYS A 158 -7.17 5.79 -29.06
CA LYS A 158 -8.26 5.45 -28.14
C LYS A 158 -8.01 4.09 -27.52
N GLN A 159 -8.05 4.02 -26.20
CA GLN A 159 -7.85 2.81 -25.41
C GLN A 159 -9.19 2.35 -24.81
N ASP A 160 -9.42 1.05 -24.86
CA ASP A 160 -10.46 0.43 -24.03
C ASP A 160 -9.82 0.13 -22.68
N LEU A 161 -10.47 0.57 -21.61
CA LEU A 161 -10.03 0.40 -20.24
C LEU A 161 -10.96 -0.57 -19.52
N ASN A 162 -10.39 -1.63 -18.95
CA ASN A 162 -11.08 -2.53 -18.05
C ASN A 162 -10.54 -2.36 -16.63
N ILE A 163 -11.41 -2.05 -15.67
CA ILE A 163 -11.06 -1.77 -14.28
C ILE A 163 -11.56 -2.91 -13.42
N CYS A 164 -10.70 -3.49 -12.59
CA CYS A 164 -11.01 -4.54 -11.64
C CYS A 164 -10.56 -4.14 -10.24
N LEU A 165 -11.44 -4.33 -9.26
CA LEU A 165 -11.11 -4.29 -7.85
C LEU A 165 -11.03 -5.71 -7.32
N ASN A 166 -10.04 -6.02 -6.48
CA ASN A 166 -9.84 -7.33 -5.86
C ASN A 166 -9.44 -7.17 -4.39
N SER A 167 -9.70 -8.19 -3.60
CA SER A 167 -9.26 -8.25 -2.20
C SER A 167 -8.78 -9.66 -1.85
N LEU A 168 -7.88 -9.76 -0.87
CA LEU A 168 -7.52 -11.04 -0.22
C LEU A 168 -8.55 -11.49 0.83
N LEU A 169 -9.47 -10.60 1.19
CA LEU A 169 -10.57 -10.87 2.11
C LEU A 169 -11.80 -11.34 1.34
N ASN A 170 -12.79 -11.85 2.06
CA ASN A 170 -14.11 -12.12 1.46
C ASN A 170 -14.76 -10.79 1.06
N TYR A 171 -15.13 -10.65 -0.19
CA TYR A 171 -15.70 -9.43 -0.73
C TYR A 171 -16.82 -9.71 -1.73
N SER A 172 -17.59 -8.68 -2.05
CA SER A 172 -18.54 -8.67 -3.16
C SER A 172 -18.33 -7.42 -4.01
N ILE A 173 -18.53 -7.54 -5.32
CA ILE A 173 -18.39 -6.40 -6.24
C ILE A 173 -19.77 -6.00 -6.72
N ASN A 174 -20.08 -4.71 -6.65
CA ASN A 174 -21.24 -4.09 -7.26
C ASN A 174 -20.77 -3.09 -8.32
N CYS A 175 -21.41 -3.11 -9.49
CA CYS A 175 -21.11 -2.21 -10.60
C CYS A 175 -22.40 -1.65 -11.19
N ASP A 176 -22.48 -0.33 -11.34
CA ASP A 176 -23.62 0.39 -11.97
C ASP A 176 -23.30 0.96 -13.36
N GLY A 177 -22.20 0.52 -13.98
CA GLY A 177 -21.70 0.99 -15.26
C GLY A 177 -20.85 2.26 -15.21
N ARG A 178 -20.77 2.94 -14.07
CA ARG A 178 -19.90 4.11 -13.82
C ARG A 178 -19.08 3.95 -12.56
N THR A 179 -19.56 3.21 -11.59
CA THR A 179 -18.94 3.00 -10.28
C THR A 179 -18.76 1.51 -10.04
N VAL A 180 -17.59 1.13 -9.56
CA VAL A 180 -17.29 -0.21 -9.07
C VAL A 180 -17.06 -0.11 -7.57
N LEU A 181 -17.80 -0.88 -6.78
CA LEU A 181 -17.69 -0.96 -5.32
C LEU A 181 -17.21 -2.35 -4.93
N LEU A 182 -16.25 -2.41 -4.03
CA LEU A 182 -15.69 -3.62 -3.43
C LEU A 182 -16.22 -3.78 -2.01
#